data_ff03dc868f9dfb46b77c7674129e6957
#
_entry.id   ff03dc868f9dfb46b77c7674129e6957
#
_cell.length_a   1.000
_cell.length_b   1.000
_cell.length_c   1.000
_cell.angle_alpha   90.00
_cell.angle_beta   90.00
_cell.angle_gamma   90.00
#
_symmetry.space_group_name_H-M   'P 1'
#
loop_
_entity.id
_entity.type
_entity.pdbx_description
1 polymer ?
#
loop_
_entity_poly.entity_id
_entity_poly.type
_entity_poly.pdbx_seq_one_letter_code
_entity_poly.pdbx_strand_id
1 'polypeptide(L)'
;PTEAQAQAWPAIHSGRNVLVIAPTGSGKTLAAFLSAIDRLMTVPRTRRAGVRVLYISPLKALAADVAKNLEQPLEGIAAQCEAQGLPVPKIAVATRSGDTTAQERRRIASHPPDILVTTPESLYLLLTSKAGRILGTVDTVIVDEIHAVAGTKRGAHLAVSLERLENLVTESRKRDAIDADADEGGDAAVDAGRGDRHMQRIGLSATVNPPEKAARFLGGGQPVTIVNPGGRPAMDLRMIEPLENMRDLQSVNAKQRVGGVDAERSAPHISGVTPAMQRLAERRGIVPVDDRDVSSTSGDD
;
A
#
# COMPACT_ATOMS: atom_id res chain seq x y z
N PRO A 1 -0.99 -0.92 18.41
CA PRO A 1 -1.81 -0.76 17.23
C PRO A 1 -2.52 0.58 17.20
N THR A 2 -2.75 1.14 16.02
CA THR A 2 -3.62 2.30 15.87
C THR A 2 -5.08 1.87 16.01
N GLU A 3 -5.99 2.84 16.22
CA GLU A 3 -7.42 2.54 16.33
C GLU A 3 -7.96 1.88 15.05
N ALA A 4 -7.51 2.34 13.88
CA ALA A 4 -7.85 1.71 12.60
C ALA A 4 -7.41 0.25 12.51
N GLN A 5 -6.23 -0.08 13.00
CA GLN A 5 -5.72 -1.45 13.06
C GLN A 5 -6.52 -2.30 14.03
N ALA A 6 -6.75 -1.80 15.25
CA ALA A 6 -7.47 -2.53 16.28
C ALA A 6 -8.90 -2.89 15.86
N GLN A 7 -9.59 -2.00 15.14
CA GLN A 7 -10.93 -2.24 14.64
C GLN A 7 -10.94 -3.10 13.35
N ALA A 8 -9.93 -2.96 12.48
CA ALA A 8 -9.89 -3.68 11.20
C ALA A 8 -9.50 -5.16 11.38
N TRP A 9 -8.52 -5.48 12.22
CA TRP A 9 -7.99 -6.84 12.34
C TRP A 9 -9.04 -7.90 12.68
N PRO A 10 -9.95 -7.73 13.65
CA PRO A 10 -10.98 -8.75 13.93
C PRO A 10 -11.87 -9.02 12.72
N ALA A 11 -12.24 -7.96 11.98
CA ALA A 11 -13.08 -8.09 10.79
C ALA A 11 -12.35 -8.79 9.63
N ILE A 12 -11.08 -8.44 9.40
CA ILE A 12 -10.24 -9.06 8.36
C ILE A 12 -9.97 -10.53 8.72
N HIS A 13 -9.59 -10.80 9.96
CA HIS A 13 -9.28 -12.16 10.42
C HIS A 13 -10.48 -13.10 10.30
N SER A 14 -11.71 -12.60 10.49
CA SER A 14 -12.94 -13.39 10.31
C SER A 14 -13.24 -13.77 8.85
N GLY A 15 -12.43 -13.33 7.87
CA GLY A 15 -12.60 -13.62 6.45
C GLY A 15 -13.64 -12.75 5.74
N ARG A 16 -14.25 -11.76 6.42
CA ARG A 16 -15.21 -10.84 5.82
C ARG A 16 -14.54 -9.86 4.85
N ASN A 17 -15.29 -9.40 3.85
CA ASN A 17 -14.86 -8.25 3.07
C ASN A 17 -14.89 -6.99 3.95
N VAL A 18 -13.84 -6.19 3.89
CA VAL A 18 -13.67 -5.03 4.79
C VAL A 18 -13.25 -3.81 4.00
N LEU A 19 -13.89 -2.68 4.26
CA LEU A 19 -13.45 -1.35 3.81
C LEU A 19 -12.93 -0.57 5.01
N VAL A 20 -11.63 -0.29 5.03
CA VAL A 20 -10.97 0.51 6.07
C VAL A 20 -10.85 1.96 5.59
N ILE A 21 -11.52 2.87 6.28
CA ILE A 21 -11.49 4.31 6.01
C ILE A 21 -10.76 4.99 7.16
N ALA A 22 -9.60 5.53 6.89
CA ALA A 22 -8.81 6.24 7.89
C ALA A 22 -7.78 7.16 7.22
N PRO A 23 -7.33 8.24 7.86
CA PRO A 23 -6.36 9.17 7.29
C PRO A 23 -5.08 8.50 6.81
N THR A 24 -4.33 9.18 5.92
CA THR A 24 -3.00 8.75 5.53
C THR A 24 -2.08 8.73 6.76
N GLY A 25 -1.21 7.74 6.87
CA GLY A 25 -0.35 7.56 8.06
C GLY A 25 -1.00 6.82 9.23
N SER A 26 -2.30 6.48 9.18
CA SER A 26 -3.01 5.74 10.22
C SER A 26 -2.67 4.25 10.31
N GLY A 27 -1.78 3.74 9.45
CA GLY A 27 -1.40 2.34 9.43
C GLY A 27 -2.37 1.39 8.70
N LYS A 28 -3.29 1.90 7.85
CA LYS A 28 -4.25 1.09 7.07
C LYS A 28 -3.58 -0.02 6.27
N THR A 29 -2.56 0.34 5.50
CA THR A 29 -1.84 -0.58 4.62
C THR A 29 -1.21 -1.71 5.41
N LEU A 30 -0.58 -1.38 6.55
CA LEU A 30 -0.01 -2.38 7.45
C LEU A 30 -1.09 -3.27 8.07
N ALA A 31 -2.27 -2.72 8.41
CA ALA A 31 -3.39 -3.51 8.92
C ALA A 31 -3.80 -4.63 7.95
N ALA A 32 -3.94 -4.31 6.66
CA ALA A 32 -4.28 -5.28 5.64
C ALA A 32 -3.16 -6.31 5.41
N PHE A 33 -1.91 -5.85 5.32
CA PHE A 33 -0.78 -6.74 5.05
C PHE A 33 -0.44 -7.67 6.20
N LEU A 34 -0.46 -7.22 7.46
CA LEU A 34 -0.16 -8.11 8.60
C LEU A 34 -1.16 -9.27 8.68
N SER A 35 -2.45 -9.00 8.45
CA SER A 35 -3.46 -10.06 8.40
C SER A 35 -3.23 -11.01 7.21
N ALA A 36 -2.82 -10.48 6.05
CA ALA A 36 -2.51 -11.29 4.89
C ALA A 36 -1.24 -12.13 5.10
N ILE A 37 -0.20 -11.57 5.72
CA ILE A 37 1.05 -12.29 6.06
C ILE A 37 0.77 -13.39 7.08
N ASP A 38 -0.01 -13.11 8.12
CA ASP A 38 -0.43 -14.11 9.11
C ASP A 38 -1.11 -15.31 8.43
N ARG A 39 -2.02 -15.06 7.49
CA ARG A 39 -2.65 -16.13 6.71
C ARG A 39 -1.68 -16.88 5.81
N LEU A 40 -0.69 -16.20 5.23
CA LEU A 40 0.35 -16.85 4.42
C LEU A 40 1.23 -17.78 5.27
N MET A 41 1.42 -17.45 6.55
CA MET A 41 2.21 -18.26 7.50
C MET A 41 1.42 -19.43 8.09
N THR A 42 0.13 -19.22 8.37
CA THR A 42 -0.70 -20.19 9.11
C THR A 42 -1.46 -21.15 8.21
N VAL A 43 -1.79 -20.73 6.99
CA VAL A 43 -2.53 -21.58 6.04
C VAL A 43 -1.57 -22.24 5.06
N PRO A 44 -1.53 -23.58 4.99
CA PRO A 44 -0.66 -24.32 4.08
C PRO A 44 -0.84 -23.87 2.61
N ARG A 45 0.23 -24.00 1.83
CA ARG A 45 0.17 -23.76 0.39
C ARG A 45 -0.70 -24.82 -0.28
N THR A 46 -1.47 -24.42 -1.29
CA THR A 46 -2.14 -25.36 -2.18
C THR A 46 -1.12 -26.14 -3.01
N ARG A 47 -1.51 -27.29 -3.57
CA ARG A 47 -0.69 -28.07 -4.50
C ARG A 47 -0.27 -27.24 -5.73
N ARG A 48 -1.07 -26.24 -6.13
CA ARG A 48 -0.76 -25.35 -7.25
C ARG A 48 0.04 -24.13 -6.78
N ALA A 49 1.14 -23.88 -7.48
CA ALA A 49 1.89 -22.64 -7.30
C ALA A 49 1.09 -21.46 -7.89
N GLY A 50 0.88 -20.41 -7.10
CA GLY A 50 0.15 -19.23 -7.55
C GLY A 50 0.21 -18.10 -6.54
N VAL A 51 -0.34 -16.97 -6.93
CA VAL A 51 -0.46 -15.77 -6.10
C VAL A 51 -1.55 -15.99 -5.05
N ARG A 52 -1.27 -15.72 -3.80
CA ARG A 52 -2.23 -15.84 -2.70
C ARG A 52 -2.77 -14.50 -2.24
N VAL A 53 -1.95 -13.47 -2.31
CA VAL A 53 -2.34 -12.08 -1.96
C VAL A 53 -2.11 -11.19 -3.17
N LEU A 54 -3.17 -10.53 -3.62
CA LEU A 54 -3.11 -9.56 -4.71
C LEU A 54 -3.33 -8.15 -4.15
N TYR A 55 -2.33 -7.28 -4.30
CA TYR A 55 -2.46 -5.88 -3.93
C TYR A 55 -2.59 -5.01 -5.18
N ILE A 56 -3.63 -4.20 -5.24
CA ILE A 56 -3.96 -3.35 -6.38
C ILE A 56 -3.82 -1.89 -5.96
N SER A 57 -2.81 -1.22 -6.51
CA SER A 57 -2.60 0.22 -6.33
C SER A 57 -3.02 0.99 -7.58
N PRO A 58 -3.74 2.11 -7.44
CA PRO A 58 -4.12 2.94 -8.58
C PRO A 58 -2.93 3.65 -9.24
N LEU A 59 -1.82 3.79 -8.53
CA LEU A 59 -0.62 4.50 -9.00
C LEU A 59 0.59 3.57 -9.03
N LYS A 60 1.34 3.59 -10.13
CA LYS A 60 2.55 2.76 -10.31
C LYS A 60 3.63 3.07 -9.25
N ALA A 61 3.84 4.34 -8.93
CA ALA A 61 4.82 4.75 -7.92
C ALA A 61 4.48 4.16 -6.55
N LEU A 62 3.21 4.25 -6.13
CA LEU A 62 2.74 3.66 -4.87
C LEU A 62 2.90 2.13 -4.86
N ALA A 63 2.67 1.47 -6.00
CA ALA A 63 2.87 0.02 -6.11
C ALA A 63 4.33 -0.38 -5.84
N ALA A 64 5.30 0.37 -6.35
CA ALA A 64 6.71 0.13 -6.12
C ALA A 64 7.10 0.42 -4.65
N ASP A 65 6.61 1.53 -4.09
CA ASP A 65 6.87 1.90 -2.71
C ASP A 65 6.29 0.89 -1.71
N VAL A 66 5.09 0.40 -1.96
CA VAL A 66 4.45 -0.63 -1.11
C VAL A 66 5.24 -1.92 -1.13
N ALA A 67 5.69 -2.39 -2.29
CA ALA A 67 6.51 -3.60 -2.38
C ALA A 67 7.80 -3.47 -1.55
N LYS A 68 8.46 -2.31 -1.64
CA LYS A 68 9.67 -2.01 -0.85
C LYS A 68 9.36 -1.90 0.65
N ASN A 69 8.25 -1.25 1.01
CA ASN A 69 7.85 -1.07 2.40
C ASN A 69 7.41 -2.38 3.08
N LEU A 70 7.15 -3.44 2.31
CA LEU A 70 6.89 -4.77 2.85
C LEU A 70 8.17 -5.51 3.28
N GLU A 71 9.34 -5.13 2.77
CA GLU A 71 10.60 -5.78 3.10
C GLU A 71 10.87 -5.71 4.61
N GLN A 72 10.77 -4.51 5.21
CA GLN A 72 11.04 -4.32 6.63
C GLN A 72 10.13 -5.14 7.57
N PRO A 73 8.79 -5.16 7.42
CA PRO A 73 7.93 -6.03 8.22
C PRO A 73 8.25 -7.51 8.04
N LEU A 74 8.55 -7.96 6.82
CA LEU A 74 8.88 -9.37 6.57
C LEU A 74 10.21 -9.77 7.20
N GLU A 75 11.23 -8.92 7.13
CA GLU A 75 12.51 -9.12 7.82
C GLU A 75 12.33 -9.14 9.34
N GLY A 76 11.52 -8.24 9.89
CA GLY A 76 11.21 -8.21 11.32
C GLY A 76 10.51 -9.49 11.82
N ILE A 77 9.56 -10.00 11.03
CA ILE A 77 8.88 -11.28 11.33
C ILE A 77 9.87 -12.44 11.25
N ALA A 78 10.71 -12.48 10.21
CA ALA A 78 11.72 -13.52 10.03
C ALA A 78 12.69 -13.58 11.22
N ALA A 79 13.24 -12.41 11.62
CA ALA A 79 14.13 -12.29 12.77
C ALA A 79 13.45 -12.73 14.08
N GLN A 80 12.19 -12.40 14.29
CA GLN A 80 11.43 -12.81 15.46
C GLN A 80 11.17 -14.33 15.48
N CYS A 81 10.87 -14.93 14.31
CA CYS A 81 10.74 -16.38 14.19
C CYS A 81 12.05 -17.10 14.52
N GLU A 82 13.18 -16.62 13.99
CA GLU A 82 14.51 -17.16 14.29
C GLU A 82 14.81 -17.08 15.80
N ALA A 83 14.57 -15.92 16.42
CA ALA A 83 14.81 -15.72 17.85
C ALA A 83 13.98 -16.65 18.74
N GLN A 84 12.82 -17.09 18.25
CA GLN A 84 11.92 -18.02 18.97
C GLN A 84 12.10 -19.48 18.55
N GLY A 85 13.04 -19.81 17.67
CA GLY A 85 13.22 -21.15 17.14
C GLY A 85 12.05 -21.66 16.27
N LEU A 86 11.25 -20.74 15.72
CA LEU A 86 10.13 -21.05 14.84
C LEU A 86 10.59 -21.11 13.37
N PRO A 87 9.87 -21.85 12.51
CA PRO A 87 10.16 -21.86 11.08
C PRO A 87 10.07 -20.45 10.47
N VAL A 88 11.13 -20.04 9.77
CA VAL A 88 11.16 -18.73 9.10
C VAL A 88 10.31 -18.77 7.83
N PRO A 89 9.29 -17.88 7.71
CA PRO A 89 8.44 -17.88 6.54
C PRO A 89 9.18 -17.33 5.31
N LYS A 90 9.12 -18.07 4.21
CA LYS A 90 9.64 -17.62 2.91
C LYS A 90 8.49 -17.04 2.09
N ILE A 91 8.23 -15.74 2.22
CA ILE A 91 7.18 -15.03 1.51
C ILE A 91 7.80 -14.24 0.36
N ALA A 92 7.47 -14.61 -0.86
CA ALA A 92 7.95 -13.94 -2.06
C ALA A 92 7.01 -12.79 -2.46
N VAL A 93 7.58 -11.61 -2.68
CA VAL A 93 6.87 -10.42 -3.17
C VAL A 93 7.37 -10.06 -4.55
N ALA A 94 6.47 -9.72 -5.47
CA ALA A 94 6.85 -9.16 -6.75
C ALA A 94 5.85 -8.08 -7.20
N THR A 95 6.34 -7.17 -8.06
CA THR A 95 5.52 -6.11 -8.65
C THR A 95 5.33 -6.36 -10.15
N ARG A 96 4.07 -6.25 -10.61
CA ARG A 96 3.74 -6.28 -12.04
C ARG A 96 2.95 -5.03 -12.41
N SER A 97 3.59 -4.15 -13.15
CA SER A 97 3.02 -2.92 -13.69
C SER A 97 3.24 -2.82 -15.21
N GLY A 98 2.86 -1.71 -15.80
CA GLY A 98 3.16 -1.43 -17.22
C GLY A 98 4.65 -1.45 -17.53
N ASP A 99 5.48 -1.08 -16.54
CA ASP A 99 6.93 -0.92 -16.69
C ASP A 99 7.71 -2.22 -16.44
N THR A 100 7.03 -3.28 -15.97
CA THR A 100 7.64 -4.61 -15.76
C THR A 100 8.13 -5.18 -17.08
N THR A 101 9.40 -5.57 -17.15
CA THR A 101 10.04 -6.11 -18.35
C THR A 101 9.44 -7.45 -18.81
N ALA A 102 9.63 -7.80 -20.05
CA ALA A 102 9.14 -9.09 -20.57
C ALA A 102 9.80 -10.29 -19.86
N GLN A 103 11.03 -10.15 -19.41
CA GLN A 103 11.75 -11.19 -18.66
C GLN A 103 11.13 -11.38 -17.27
N GLU A 104 10.89 -10.29 -16.53
CA GLU A 104 10.23 -10.33 -15.23
C GLU A 104 8.81 -10.87 -15.31
N ARG A 105 8.04 -10.48 -16.34
CA ARG A 105 6.70 -11.04 -16.58
C ARG A 105 6.73 -12.55 -16.77
N ARG A 106 7.72 -13.08 -17.50
CA ARG A 106 7.92 -14.52 -17.68
C ARG A 106 8.29 -15.19 -16.35
N ARG A 107 9.18 -14.55 -15.56
CA ARG A 107 9.57 -15.05 -14.24
C ARG A 107 8.36 -15.12 -13.29
N ILE A 108 7.54 -14.09 -13.22
CA ILE A 108 6.31 -14.07 -12.42
C ILE A 108 5.34 -15.18 -12.85
N ALA A 109 5.24 -15.44 -14.14
CA ALA A 109 4.35 -16.48 -14.67
C ALA A 109 4.85 -17.91 -14.40
N SER A 110 6.17 -18.14 -14.38
CA SER A 110 6.78 -19.45 -14.12
C SER A 110 7.03 -19.71 -12.64
N HIS A 111 7.31 -18.67 -11.87
CA HIS A 111 7.55 -18.71 -10.42
C HIS A 111 6.69 -17.62 -9.75
N PRO A 112 5.40 -17.91 -9.54
CA PRO A 112 4.49 -16.94 -8.96
C PRO A 112 4.92 -16.56 -7.53
N PRO A 113 4.89 -15.25 -7.19
CA PRO A 113 5.11 -14.79 -5.82
C PRO A 113 3.89 -15.11 -4.94
N ASP A 114 4.08 -15.10 -3.63
CA ASP A 114 2.97 -15.20 -2.67
C ASP A 114 2.14 -13.91 -2.66
N ILE A 115 2.82 -12.76 -2.74
CA ILE A 115 2.21 -11.43 -2.80
C ILE A 115 2.54 -10.80 -4.16
N LEU A 116 1.51 -10.48 -4.94
CA LEU A 116 1.68 -9.75 -6.19
C LEU A 116 1.11 -8.34 -6.04
N VAL A 117 1.97 -7.34 -6.20
CA VAL A 117 1.59 -5.93 -6.26
C VAL A 117 1.37 -5.53 -7.72
N THR A 118 0.23 -4.91 -8.04
CA THR A 118 -0.13 -4.59 -9.43
C THR A 118 -0.96 -3.31 -9.55
N THR A 119 -1.26 -2.91 -10.78
CA THR A 119 -2.20 -1.81 -11.08
C THR A 119 -3.48 -2.37 -11.73
N PRO A 120 -4.60 -1.62 -11.73
CA PRO A 120 -5.85 -2.06 -12.37
C PRO A 120 -5.69 -2.52 -13.82
N GLU A 121 -4.91 -1.79 -14.61
CA GLU A 121 -4.65 -2.10 -16.01
C GLU A 121 -3.84 -3.38 -16.17
N SER A 122 -2.83 -3.55 -15.32
CA SER A 122 -1.97 -4.74 -15.36
C SER A 122 -2.71 -5.99 -14.90
N LEU A 123 -3.64 -5.85 -13.94
CA LEU A 123 -4.55 -6.93 -13.55
C LEU A 123 -5.40 -7.39 -14.74
N TYR A 124 -6.02 -6.46 -15.45
CA TYR A 124 -6.83 -6.79 -16.62
C TYR A 124 -6.01 -7.53 -17.67
N LEU A 125 -4.82 -7.02 -18.03
CA LEU A 125 -3.93 -7.67 -18.99
C LEU A 125 -3.47 -9.05 -18.51
N LEU A 126 -3.29 -9.23 -17.20
CA LEU A 126 -2.95 -10.52 -16.62
C LEU A 126 -4.11 -11.51 -16.76
N LEU A 127 -5.33 -11.11 -16.39
CA LEU A 127 -6.55 -11.92 -16.49
C LEU A 127 -6.87 -12.37 -17.92
N THR A 128 -6.51 -11.55 -18.93
CA THR A 128 -6.74 -11.86 -20.34
C THR A 128 -5.60 -12.67 -20.99
N SER A 129 -4.53 -12.95 -20.25
CA SER A 129 -3.36 -13.68 -20.75
C SER A 129 -3.30 -15.12 -20.23
N LYS A 130 -2.50 -15.97 -20.88
CA LYS A 130 -2.21 -17.33 -20.38
C LYS A 130 -1.59 -17.33 -18.97
N ALA A 131 -0.91 -16.24 -18.59
CA ALA A 131 -0.33 -16.07 -17.26
C ALA A 131 -1.39 -15.84 -16.17
N GLY A 132 -2.63 -15.49 -16.53
CA GLY A 132 -3.72 -15.28 -15.58
C GLY A 132 -4.00 -16.46 -14.67
N ARG A 133 -3.65 -17.68 -15.11
CA ARG A 133 -3.78 -18.91 -14.30
C ARG A 133 -3.11 -18.82 -12.91
N ILE A 134 -2.05 -18.00 -12.75
CA ILE A 134 -1.38 -17.81 -11.45
C ILE A 134 -2.27 -17.12 -10.41
N LEU A 135 -3.34 -16.47 -10.84
CA LEU A 135 -4.31 -15.79 -9.97
C LEU A 135 -5.41 -16.71 -9.45
N GLY A 136 -5.50 -17.95 -9.94
CA GLY A 136 -6.52 -18.92 -9.51
C GLY A 136 -6.42 -19.34 -8.03
N THR A 137 -5.30 -19.04 -7.39
CA THR A 137 -5.03 -19.36 -5.97
C THR A 137 -5.16 -18.15 -5.04
N VAL A 138 -5.66 -17.01 -5.54
CA VAL A 138 -5.80 -15.79 -4.74
C VAL A 138 -6.83 -16.00 -3.63
N ASP A 139 -6.38 -15.81 -2.39
CA ASP A 139 -7.23 -15.87 -1.19
C ASP A 139 -7.70 -14.47 -0.77
N THR A 140 -6.83 -13.48 -0.95
CA THR A 140 -7.07 -12.10 -0.49
C THR A 140 -6.70 -11.09 -1.57
N VAL A 141 -7.60 -10.15 -1.82
CA VAL A 141 -7.34 -8.96 -2.65
C VAL A 141 -7.38 -7.72 -1.78
N ILE A 142 -6.35 -6.91 -1.88
CA ILE A 142 -6.28 -5.59 -1.23
C ILE A 142 -6.38 -4.54 -2.34
N VAL A 143 -7.41 -3.69 -2.28
CA VAL A 143 -7.59 -2.55 -3.20
C VAL A 143 -7.28 -1.28 -2.45
N ASP A 144 -6.19 -0.64 -2.83
CA ASP A 144 -5.76 0.60 -2.16
C ASP A 144 -6.33 1.84 -2.84
N GLU A 145 -6.41 2.92 -2.07
CA GLU A 145 -6.89 4.23 -2.49
C GLU A 145 -8.22 4.16 -3.27
N ILE A 146 -9.18 3.40 -2.76
CA ILE A 146 -10.48 3.16 -3.42
C ILE A 146 -11.14 4.48 -3.85
N HIS A 147 -11.02 5.52 -3.03
CA HIS A 147 -11.59 6.85 -3.32
C HIS A 147 -11.09 7.44 -4.64
N ALA A 148 -9.87 7.11 -5.06
CA ALA A 148 -9.29 7.60 -6.31
C ALA A 148 -9.86 6.90 -7.56
N VAL A 149 -10.49 5.75 -7.41
CA VAL A 149 -10.96 4.93 -8.54
C VAL A 149 -12.47 4.72 -8.56
N ALA A 150 -13.15 4.56 -7.44
CA ALA A 150 -14.53 4.09 -7.35
C ALA A 150 -15.55 4.87 -8.20
N GLY A 151 -15.36 6.18 -8.40
CA GLY A 151 -16.26 7.02 -9.20
C GLY A 151 -15.84 7.22 -10.67
N THR A 152 -14.83 6.51 -11.16
CA THR A 152 -14.21 6.75 -12.47
C THR A 152 -14.46 5.60 -13.45
N LYS A 153 -14.24 5.86 -14.76
CA LYS A 153 -14.25 4.81 -15.79
C LYS A 153 -13.20 3.73 -15.48
N ARG A 154 -12.07 4.12 -14.92
CA ARG A 154 -11.01 3.22 -14.49
C ARG A 154 -11.46 2.31 -13.36
N GLY A 155 -12.25 2.85 -12.43
CA GLY A 155 -12.87 2.08 -11.37
C GLY A 155 -13.92 1.09 -11.88
N ALA A 156 -14.78 1.49 -12.81
CA ALA A 156 -15.73 0.57 -13.43
C ALA A 156 -15.02 -0.62 -14.09
N HIS A 157 -13.91 -0.36 -14.79
CA HIS A 157 -13.07 -1.39 -15.38
C HIS A 157 -12.43 -2.31 -14.31
N LEU A 158 -11.97 -1.73 -13.18
CA LEU A 158 -11.45 -2.51 -12.06
C LEU A 158 -12.53 -3.39 -11.43
N ALA A 159 -13.75 -2.87 -11.24
CA ALA A 159 -14.86 -3.65 -10.70
C ALA A 159 -15.15 -4.91 -11.53
N VAL A 160 -15.21 -4.77 -12.86
CA VAL A 160 -15.37 -5.93 -13.77
C VAL A 160 -14.17 -6.89 -13.65
N SER A 161 -12.96 -6.37 -13.50
CA SER A 161 -11.77 -7.20 -13.33
C SER A 161 -11.79 -7.98 -12.02
N LEU A 162 -12.33 -7.40 -10.93
CA LEU A 162 -12.49 -8.09 -9.65
C LEU A 162 -13.52 -9.24 -9.74
N GLU A 163 -14.64 -9.03 -10.43
CA GLU A 163 -15.62 -10.10 -10.66
C GLU A 163 -15.06 -11.23 -11.53
N ARG A 164 -14.28 -10.89 -12.56
CA ARG A 164 -13.59 -11.89 -13.38
C ARG A 164 -12.54 -12.67 -12.58
N LEU A 165 -11.84 -12.01 -11.67
CA LEU A 165 -10.91 -12.66 -10.77
C LEU A 165 -11.62 -13.61 -9.81
N GLU A 166 -12.74 -13.19 -9.22
CA GLU A 166 -13.57 -14.02 -8.35
C GLU A 166 -14.02 -15.30 -9.07
N ASN A 167 -14.51 -15.16 -10.31
CA ASN A 167 -14.90 -16.31 -11.12
C ASN A 167 -13.72 -17.24 -11.40
N LEU A 168 -12.55 -16.69 -11.77
CA LEU A 168 -11.33 -17.46 -12.01
C LEU A 168 -10.92 -18.28 -10.77
N VAL A 169 -10.94 -17.64 -9.59
CA VAL A 169 -10.60 -18.28 -8.31
C VAL A 169 -11.60 -19.39 -7.98
N THR A 170 -12.89 -19.11 -8.13
CA THR A 170 -13.96 -20.08 -7.88
C THR A 170 -13.83 -21.31 -8.79
N GLU A 171 -13.62 -21.11 -10.08
CA GLU A 171 -13.41 -22.20 -11.05
C GLU A 171 -12.11 -22.98 -10.79
N SER A 172 -11.07 -22.31 -10.33
CA SER A 172 -9.81 -22.98 -9.96
C SER A 172 -10.02 -23.88 -8.73
N ARG A 173 -10.70 -23.39 -7.70
CA ARG A 173 -10.99 -24.16 -6.48
C ARG A 173 -11.87 -25.39 -6.74
N LYS A 174 -12.88 -25.25 -7.62
CA LYS A 174 -13.71 -26.38 -8.04
C LYS A 174 -12.89 -27.48 -8.72
N ARG A 175 -11.93 -27.10 -9.58
CA ARG A 175 -11.05 -28.06 -10.25
C ARG A 175 -10.13 -28.75 -9.24
N ASP A 176 -9.55 -27.98 -8.30
CA ASP A 176 -8.67 -28.51 -7.27
C ASP A 176 -9.42 -29.51 -6.36
N ALA A 177 -10.69 -29.25 -6.05
CA ALA A 177 -11.55 -30.18 -5.29
C ALA A 177 -11.82 -31.47 -6.08
N ILE A 178 -12.13 -31.38 -7.38
CA ILE A 178 -12.34 -32.56 -8.23
C ILE A 178 -11.06 -33.40 -8.35
N ASP A 179 -9.90 -32.74 -8.54
CA ASP A 179 -8.60 -33.40 -8.64
C ASP A 179 -8.22 -34.07 -7.31
N ALA A 180 -8.60 -33.49 -6.16
CA ALA A 180 -8.38 -34.08 -4.83
C ALA A 180 -9.25 -35.32 -4.57
N ASP A 181 -10.51 -35.31 -5.00
CA ASP A 181 -11.43 -36.45 -4.87
C ASP A 181 -10.99 -37.64 -5.75
N ALA A 182 -10.30 -37.36 -6.86
CA ALA A 182 -9.78 -38.39 -7.76
C ALA A 182 -8.50 -39.10 -7.24
N ASP A 183 -7.82 -38.51 -6.28
CA ASP A 183 -6.54 -38.99 -5.73
C ASP A 183 -6.80 -39.59 -4.33
N GLU A 184 -7.25 -40.86 -4.27
CA GLU A 184 -7.67 -41.61 -3.06
C GLU A 184 -6.61 -41.69 -1.91
N GLY A 185 -5.50 -40.95 -1.97
CA GLY A 185 -4.40 -40.99 -1.00
C GLY A 185 -3.93 -39.62 -0.47
N GLY A 186 -4.56 -38.53 -0.81
CA GLY A 186 -4.10 -37.19 -0.43
C GLY A 186 -4.83 -36.63 0.79
N ASP A 187 -4.14 -35.78 1.55
CA ASP A 187 -4.63 -35.00 2.70
C ASP A 187 -5.88 -34.14 2.33
N ALA A 188 -7.00 -34.82 2.07
CA ALA A 188 -8.29 -34.21 1.70
C ALA A 188 -8.84 -33.25 2.78
N ALA A 189 -8.33 -33.35 4.03
CA ALA A 189 -8.78 -32.56 5.16
C ALA A 189 -8.39 -31.07 5.07
N VAL A 190 -7.31 -30.72 4.34
CA VAL A 190 -6.82 -29.33 4.26
C VAL A 190 -7.62 -28.51 3.25
N ASP A 191 -8.20 -29.13 2.24
CA ASP A 191 -8.90 -28.43 1.14
C ASP A 191 -10.43 -28.40 1.30
N ALA A 192 -11.01 -29.32 2.08
CA ALA A 192 -12.46 -29.41 2.28
C ALA A 192 -13.12 -28.15 2.89
N GLY A 193 -12.36 -27.32 3.58
CA GLY A 193 -12.84 -26.04 4.13
C GLY A 193 -12.73 -24.84 3.17
N ARG A 194 -12.13 -25.00 2.00
CA ARG A 194 -11.85 -23.91 1.05
C ARG A 194 -12.88 -23.80 -0.07
N GLY A 195 -13.58 -24.86 -0.41
CA GLY A 195 -14.47 -24.91 -1.57
C GLY A 195 -15.58 -23.87 -1.57
N ASP A 196 -16.04 -23.45 -0.40
CA ASP A 196 -17.19 -22.55 -0.24
C ASP A 196 -16.81 -21.14 0.23
N ARG A 197 -15.52 -20.83 0.34
CA ARG A 197 -15.04 -19.51 0.76
C ARG A 197 -14.84 -18.59 -0.43
N HIS A 198 -15.54 -17.46 -0.43
CA HIS A 198 -15.25 -16.37 -1.35
C HIS A 198 -13.83 -15.80 -1.16
N MET A 199 -13.26 -15.25 -2.23
CA MET A 199 -12.03 -14.48 -2.18
C MET A 199 -12.28 -13.23 -1.33
N GLN A 200 -11.52 -13.05 -0.26
CA GLN A 200 -11.64 -11.89 0.63
C GLN A 200 -11.20 -10.62 -0.08
N ARG A 201 -12.00 -9.56 0.01
CA ARG A 201 -11.68 -8.24 -0.53
C ARG A 201 -11.50 -7.24 0.61
N ILE A 202 -10.33 -6.61 0.66
CA ILE A 202 -9.99 -5.57 1.63
C ILE A 202 -9.79 -4.27 0.86
N GLY A 203 -10.57 -3.27 1.18
CA GLY A 203 -10.45 -1.94 0.59
C GLY A 203 -9.81 -0.96 1.57
N LEU A 204 -8.89 -0.15 1.07
CA LEU A 204 -8.25 0.91 1.84
C LEU A 204 -8.62 2.25 1.22
N SER A 205 -9.01 3.20 2.05
CA SER A 205 -9.38 4.55 1.62
C SER A 205 -8.96 5.60 2.64
N ALA A 206 -8.64 6.79 2.19
CA ALA A 206 -8.52 7.93 3.08
C ALA A 206 -9.94 8.36 3.52
N THR A 207 -10.42 9.45 3.00
CA THR A 207 -11.80 9.93 3.23
C THR A 207 -12.66 9.58 2.02
N VAL A 208 -13.83 8.99 2.25
CA VAL A 208 -14.82 8.72 1.20
C VAL A 208 -16.21 9.03 1.73
N ASN A 209 -17.01 9.71 0.94
CA ASN A 209 -18.37 10.08 1.28
C ASN A 209 -19.30 9.94 0.06
N PRO A 210 -20.38 9.15 0.13
CA PRO A 210 -20.72 8.24 1.24
C PRO A 210 -19.91 6.94 1.18
N PRO A 211 -19.53 6.36 2.33
CA PRO A 211 -18.72 5.15 2.41
C PRO A 211 -19.40 3.91 1.80
N GLU A 212 -20.73 3.86 1.80
CA GLU A 212 -21.51 2.75 1.24
C GLU A 212 -21.30 2.58 -0.26
N LYS A 213 -21.02 3.65 -1.00
CA LYS A 213 -20.69 3.59 -2.43
C LYS A 213 -19.38 2.87 -2.66
N ALA A 214 -18.36 3.20 -1.85
CA ALA A 214 -17.07 2.53 -1.93
C ALA A 214 -17.16 1.06 -1.47
N ALA A 215 -17.96 0.77 -0.45
CA ALA A 215 -18.23 -0.59 -0.02
C ALA A 215 -18.92 -1.41 -1.12
N ARG A 216 -19.94 -0.87 -1.79
CA ARG A 216 -20.59 -1.54 -2.94
C ARG A 216 -19.63 -1.76 -4.11
N PHE A 217 -18.78 -0.79 -4.39
CA PHE A 217 -17.76 -0.93 -5.41
C PHE A 217 -16.79 -2.07 -5.10
N LEU A 218 -16.33 -2.18 -3.84
CA LEU A 218 -15.43 -3.22 -3.39
C LEU A 218 -16.07 -4.61 -3.40
N GLY A 219 -17.27 -4.70 -2.83
CA GLY A 219 -17.94 -5.98 -2.60
C GLY A 219 -18.62 -6.57 -3.83
N GLY A 220 -18.90 -5.75 -4.86
CA GLY A 220 -19.79 -6.18 -5.93
C GLY A 220 -21.18 -6.54 -5.36
N GLY A 221 -21.55 -7.80 -5.37
CA GLY A 221 -22.77 -8.30 -4.75
C GLY A 221 -22.62 -8.81 -3.32
N GLN A 222 -21.41 -8.79 -2.77
CA GLN A 222 -21.11 -9.35 -1.45
C GLN A 222 -21.17 -8.27 -0.35
N PRO A 223 -21.54 -8.65 0.90
CA PRO A 223 -21.51 -7.72 2.02
C PRO A 223 -20.09 -7.28 2.37
N VAL A 224 -19.95 -6.00 2.77
CA VAL A 224 -18.67 -5.39 3.16
C VAL A 224 -18.84 -4.75 4.54
N THR A 225 -17.96 -5.08 5.47
CA THR A 225 -17.86 -4.43 6.76
C THR A 225 -17.10 -3.12 6.62
N ILE A 226 -17.70 -2.00 7.00
CA ILE A 226 -17.04 -0.70 6.97
C ILE A 226 -16.39 -0.46 8.34
N VAL A 227 -15.09 -0.26 8.34
CA VAL A 227 -14.31 0.16 9.50
C VAL A 227 -13.90 1.61 9.29
N ASN A 228 -14.51 2.49 10.10
CA ASN A 228 -14.23 3.92 10.08
C ASN A 228 -14.10 4.39 11.53
N PRO A 229 -12.91 4.39 12.11
CA PRO A 229 -12.70 4.72 13.51
C PRO A 229 -13.14 6.14 13.90
N GLY A 230 -13.35 7.02 12.89
CA GLY A 230 -14.01 8.29 13.11
C GLY A 230 -13.31 9.18 14.12
N GLY A 231 -12.10 9.54 13.88
CA GLY A 231 -11.38 10.54 14.70
C GLY A 231 -10.98 11.72 13.79
N ARG A 232 -11.47 12.91 14.08
CA ARG A 232 -10.75 14.09 13.59
C ARG A 232 -9.46 14.16 14.40
N PRO A 233 -8.28 14.21 13.76
CA PRO A 233 -7.05 14.46 14.50
C PRO A 233 -7.24 15.73 15.31
N ALA A 234 -6.90 15.69 16.60
CA ALA A 234 -6.88 16.89 17.42
C ALA A 234 -5.83 17.82 16.81
N MET A 235 -6.29 18.89 16.18
CA MET A 235 -5.41 19.91 15.64
C MET A 235 -5.32 21.06 16.62
N ASP A 236 -4.13 21.29 17.16
CA ASP A 236 -3.80 22.53 17.87
C ASP A 236 -3.28 23.54 16.83
N LEU A 237 -4.18 24.31 16.27
CA LEU A 237 -3.84 25.34 15.30
C LEU A 237 -3.52 26.64 16.08
N ARG A 238 -2.24 26.96 16.13
CA ARG A 238 -1.77 28.24 16.69
C ARG A 238 -1.34 29.17 15.58
N MET A 239 -1.99 30.30 15.48
CA MET A 239 -1.51 31.39 14.67
C MET A 239 -0.42 32.11 15.48
N ILE A 240 0.81 32.00 15.04
CA ILE A 240 1.95 32.67 15.65
C ILE A 240 2.37 33.78 14.70
N GLU A 241 2.33 35.02 15.20
CA GLU A 241 2.96 36.14 14.52
C GLU A 241 4.45 36.15 14.91
N PRO A 242 5.34 35.68 14.02
CA PRO A 242 6.75 35.49 14.38
C PRO A 242 7.53 36.79 14.51
N LEU A 243 6.95 37.89 14.04
CA LEU A 243 7.59 39.21 13.98
C LEU A 243 6.57 40.31 14.16
N GLU A 244 6.83 41.26 15.07
CA GLU A 244 6.06 42.50 15.18
C GLU A 244 6.13 43.39 13.90
N ASN A 245 7.21 43.18 13.10
CA ASN A 245 7.39 43.87 11.84
C ASN A 245 8.00 42.92 10.79
N MET A 246 7.20 42.55 9.80
CA MET A 246 7.61 41.66 8.70
C MET A 246 8.71 42.25 7.79
N ARG A 247 9.03 43.53 7.94
CA ARG A 247 10.13 44.17 7.21
C ARG A 247 11.49 44.00 7.89
N ASP A 248 11.50 43.53 9.14
CA ASP A 248 12.74 43.38 9.93
C ASP A 248 13.09 41.91 10.15
N LEU A 249 13.50 41.26 9.07
CA LEU A 249 13.90 39.85 9.07
C LEU A 249 15.21 39.58 9.84
N GLN A 250 16.00 40.60 10.15
CA GLN A 250 17.26 40.45 10.88
C GLN A 250 17.09 40.29 12.39
N SER A 251 15.95 40.67 12.95
CA SER A 251 15.69 40.56 14.39
C SER A 251 15.32 39.15 14.85
N VAL A 252 15.03 38.22 13.94
CA VAL A 252 14.63 36.84 14.26
C VAL A 252 15.76 36.03 14.91
N ASN A 253 17.00 36.29 14.49
CA ASN A 253 18.16 35.54 14.98
C ASN A 253 18.62 35.91 16.42
N ALA A 254 18.11 37.01 16.98
CA ALA A 254 18.51 37.45 18.29
C ALA A 254 17.60 36.98 19.43
N LYS A 255 16.33 36.72 19.20
CA LYS A 255 15.33 36.38 20.24
C LYS A 255 15.11 34.88 20.47
N GLN A 256 15.65 34.00 19.65
CA GLN A 256 15.56 32.53 19.88
C GLN A 256 16.57 31.98 20.88
N ARG A 257 17.36 32.84 21.56
CA ARG A 257 18.35 32.42 22.57
C ARG A 257 17.88 32.47 24.01
N VAL A 258 16.61 32.69 24.29
CA VAL A 258 16.12 32.72 25.69
C VAL A 258 15.04 31.66 25.87
N GLY A 259 15.47 30.47 26.23
CA GLY A 259 14.60 29.34 26.58
C GLY A 259 15.41 28.05 26.42
N GLY A 260 16.29 27.78 27.41
CA GLY A 260 17.20 26.64 27.34
C GLY A 260 16.49 25.29 27.32
N VAL A 261 16.82 24.52 26.33
CA VAL A 261 17.12 23.07 26.42
C VAL A 261 18.09 22.79 25.25
N ASP A 262 19.25 22.26 25.61
CA ASP A 262 20.29 21.86 24.65
C ASP A 262 19.75 20.85 23.64
N ALA A 263 19.63 21.26 22.40
CA ALA A 263 19.51 20.39 21.26
C ALA A 263 20.45 20.93 20.17
N GLU A 264 21.66 20.38 20.13
CA GLU A 264 22.48 20.41 18.93
C GLU A 264 21.70 19.78 17.77
N ARG A 265 20.98 20.60 17.03
CA ARG A 265 20.51 20.28 15.68
C ARG A 265 20.56 21.54 14.84
N SER A 266 21.39 21.47 13.80
CA SER A 266 21.65 22.40 12.73
C SER A 266 20.47 23.33 12.44
N ALA A 267 20.68 24.64 12.57
CA ALA A 267 19.74 25.67 12.16
C ALA A 267 19.41 25.52 10.67
N PRO A 268 18.14 25.62 10.25
CA PRO A 268 17.81 25.69 8.84
C PRO A 268 18.29 27.04 8.30
N HIS A 269 19.18 26.99 7.33
CA HIS A 269 19.58 28.13 6.51
C HIS A 269 18.34 28.61 5.75
N ILE A 270 17.80 29.77 6.12
CA ILE A 270 16.75 30.44 5.34
C ILE A 270 17.45 31.31 4.27
N SER A 271 18.04 30.69 3.30
CA SER A 271 18.08 31.17 1.93
C SER A 271 17.00 30.36 1.22
N GLY A 272 16.14 30.98 0.42
CA GLY A 272 14.95 30.34 -0.18
C GLY A 272 15.20 29.11 -1.08
N VAL A 273 16.31 28.43 -0.90
CA VAL A 273 16.74 27.25 -1.66
C VAL A 273 17.01 26.12 -0.67
N THR A 274 16.17 25.10 -0.69
CA THR A 274 16.41 23.91 0.12
C THR A 274 17.64 23.13 -0.38
N PRO A 275 18.34 22.33 0.45
CA PRO A 275 19.47 21.50 0.02
C PRO A 275 19.12 20.52 -1.13
N ALA A 276 17.85 20.22 -1.30
CA ALA A 276 17.36 19.41 -2.43
C ALA A 276 17.30 20.22 -3.73
N MET A 277 16.89 21.49 -3.65
CA MET A 277 16.87 22.40 -4.79
C MET A 277 18.29 22.79 -5.23
N GLN A 278 19.21 22.95 -4.30
CA GLN A 278 20.60 23.21 -4.58
C GLN A 278 21.26 22.07 -5.36
N ARG A 279 21.06 20.82 -4.91
CA ARG A 279 21.53 19.62 -5.63
C ARG A 279 20.89 19.44 -7.01
N LEU A 280 19.66 19.90 -7.18
CA LEU A 280 18.97 19.85 -8.47
C LEU A 280 19.52 20.92 -9.44
N ALA A 281 19.84 22.12 -8.93
CA ALA A 281 20.46 23.20 -9.70
C ALA A 281 21.87 22.81 -10.17
N GLU A 282 22.70 22.25 -9.30
CA GLU A 282 24.04 21.74 -9.62
C GLU A 282 24.00 20.65 -10.69
N ARG A 283 23.04 19.73 -10.63
CA ARG A 283 22.85 18.68 -11.66
C ARG A 283 22.41 19.23 -13.01
N ARG A 284 21.82 20.41 -13.06
CA ARG A 284 21.34 21.05 -14.30
C ARG A 284 22.27 22.17 -14.80
N GLY A 285 23.42 22.38 -14.16
CA GLY A 285 24.37 23.42 -14.55
C GLY A 285 23.84 24.85 -14.36
N ILE A 286 22.85 25.03 -13.47
CA ILE A 286 22.30 26.36 -13.15
C ILE A 286 23.11 26.91 -11.98
N VAL A 287 23.95 27.94 -12.24
CA VAL A 287 24.68 28.65 -11.20
C VAL A 287 23.71 29.55 -10.44
N PRO A 288 23.58 29.42 -9.11
CA PRO A 288 22.78 30.35 -8.32
C PRO A 288 23.38 31.74 -8.41
N VAL A 289 22.57 32.74 -8.76
CA VAL A 289 23.00 34.16 -8.68
C VAL A 289 23.06 34.52 -7.20
N ASP A 290 24.23 34.91 -6.73
CA ASP A 290 24.45 35.39 -5.37
C ASP A 290 23.88 36.81 -5.24
N ASP A 291 22.89 37.01 -4.38
CA ASP A 291 22.20 38.30 -4.15
C ASP A 291 23.13 39.43 -3.63
N ARG A 292 24.44 39.23 -3.60
CA ARG A 292 25.39 40.22 -3.14
C ARG A 292 25.84 41.23 -4.21
N ASP A 293 25.47 40.99 -5.48
CA ASP A 293 25.92 41.85 -6.59
C ASP A 293 24.91 42.92 -7.04
N VAL A 294 23.78 43.09 -6.34
CA VAL A 294 22.74 44.07 -6.72
C VAL A 294 22.83 45.40 -5.96
N SER A 295 23.80 45.59 -5.07
CA SER A 295 23.87 46.79 -4.23
C SER A 295 24.97 47.81 -4.62
N SER A 296 25.49 47.83 -5.85
CA SER A 296 26.52 48.80 -6.26
C SER A 296 26.28 49.42 -7.65
N THR A 297 25.09 49.94 -7.92
CA THR A 297 24.89 50.91 -9.01
C THR A 297 23.70 51.83 -8.69
N SER A 298 23.92 52.76 -7.76
CA SER A 298 23.17 54.02 -7.69
C SER A 298 24.03 55.10 -7.05
N GLY A 299 24.75 55.80 -7.89
CA GLY A 299 25.49 56.99 -7.55
C GLY A 299 26.04 57.64 -8.83
N ASP A 300 25.56 58.84 -9.08
CA ASP A 300 26.07 59.88 -10.01
C ASP A 300 25.74 59.71 -11.50
N ASP A 301 24.65 60.43 -11.93
CA ASP A 301 24.61 61.74 -12.60
C ASP A 301 23.15 62.19 -12.74
#